data_fcd2d03a61038a0cbf01692cc6c9d72a
#
_entry.id   fcd2d03a61038a0cbf01692cc6c9d72a
#
_cell.length_a   1.000
_cell.length_b   1.000
_cell.length_c   1.000
_cell.angle_alpha   90.00
_cell.angle_beta   90.00
_cell.angle_gamma   90.00
#
_symmetry.space_group_name_H-M   'P 1'
#
loop_
_entity.id
_entity.type
_entity.pdbx_description
1 polymer ?
#
loop_
_entity_poly.entity_id
_entity_poly.type
_entity_poly.pdbx_seq_one_letter_code
_entity_poly.pdbx_strand_id
1 'polypeptide(L)'
;MTTNLDRRELIALAGLGGLGVVFGSALVSPALAQTAAPAEDFFFVHLADTHWGFKDDAVNPDPEGTLKKVIAGINGLSRLPEFVVFTGDMTHITNDGKERRRRMSDVRGMFGELKVKDIKYVPGDHDANADRGEAYQEFFGKLYYTFDHKGYHFIVLDNVSDKEFRLGVAQLQWLAADLKQLPANTPVVVLTHRPLFELYRPYGWFTPDGVEAMDMLKPFKATVLYGHVHHEHHTTANGLVHHAASALMIPLYPAGTRPERSARKWDPKSPYAGMAWRTVSARGRGAAWELEEQPVRG
;
A
#
# COMPACT_ATOMS: atom_id res chain seq x y z
N MET A 1 -28.33 -3.32 18.73
CA MET A 1 -27.93 -2.16 19.56
C MET A 1 -26.42 -2.04 19.41
N THR A 2 -26.00 -1.18 18.54
CA THR A 2 -24.57 -0.88 18.28
C THR A 2 -24.17 0.28 19.18
N THR A 3 -23.38 0.00 20.20
CA THR A 3 -22.79 1.03 21.05
C THR A 3 -21.62 1.67 20.31
N ASN A 4 -21.79 2.89 19.86
CA ASN A 4 -20.69 3.76 19.43
C ASN A 4 -19.91 4.17 20.67
N LEU A 5 -18.65 3.75 20.78
CA LEU A 5 -17.73 4.24 21.80
C LEU A 5 -17.33 5.68 21.48
N ASP A 6 -17.48 6.58 22.44
CA ASP A 6 -17.09 7.99 22.32
C ASP A 6 -15.56 8.12 22.34
N ARG A 7 -15.03 9.13 21.61
CA ARG A 7 -13.58 9.47 21.53
C ARG A 7 -12.88 9.56 22.88
N ARG A 8 -13.63 9.86 23.94
CA ARG A 8 -13.10 10.00 25.32
C ARG A 8 -12.85 8.64 25.97
N GLU A 9 -13.57 7.58 25.61
CA GLU A 9 -13.43 6.25 26.18
C GLU A 9 -12.20 5.52 25.65
N LEU A 10 -11.79 5.79 24.41
CA LEU A 10 -10.56 5.22 23.83
C LEU A 10 -9.29 5.71 24.54
N ILE A 11 -9.31 6.93 25.08
CA ILE A 11 -8.19 7.53 25.83
C ILE A 11 -8.16 7.06 27.31
N ALA A 12 -9.33 6.73 27.88
CA ALA A 12 -9.44 6.31 29.27
C ALA A 12 -8.99 4.86 29.52
N LEU A 13 -9.06 3.98 28.51
CA LEU A 13 -8.64 2.57 28.63
C LEU A 13 -7.11 2.37 28.70
N ALA A 14 -6.33 3.40 28.38
CA ALA A 14 -4.87 3.37 28.50
C ALA A 14 -4.34 3.73 29.91
N GLY A 15 -5.20 4.08 30.86
CA GLY A 15 -4.82 4.71 32.14
C GLY A 15 -5.08 3.92 33.42
N LEU A 16 -5.65 2.72 33.41
CA LEU A 16 -5.99 2.01 34.65
C LEU A 16 -5.35 0.62 34.72
N GLY A 17 -4.19 0.54 35.35
CA GLY A 17 -3.54 -0.71 35.73
C GLY A 17 -2.33 -0.48 36.60
N GLY A 18 -2.54 -0.52 37.93
CA GLY A 18 -1.44 -0.80 38.82
C GLY A 18 -1.31 0.02 40.11
N LEU A 19 -1.93 -0.40 41.20
CA LEU A 19 -1.46 -0.12 42.55
C LEU A 19 -0.95 -1.43 43.14
N GLY A 20 0.35 -1.52 43.30
CA GLY A 20 1.02 -2.54 44.07
C GLY A 20 2.36 -2.01 44.55
N VAL A 21 2.40 -1.54 45.80
CA VAL A 21 3.63 -1.04 46.43
C VAL A 21 4.44 -2.22 46.90
N VAL A 22 5.64 -2.42 46.34
CA VAL A 22 6.71 -3.19 46.99
C VAL A 22 8.01 -2.37 46.87
N PHE A 23 8.54 -1.94 48.01
CA PHE A 23 9.86 -1.34 48.12
C PHE A 23 10.93 -2.40 47.84
N GLY A 24 11.48 -2.38 46.63
CA GLY A 24 12.71 -3.05 46.31
C GLY A 24 13.56 -2.05 45.48
N SER A 25 14.73 -1.71 46.04
CA SER A 25 15.70 -0.85 45.35
C SER A 25 16.25 -1.57 44.13
N ALA A 26 15.51 -1.50 43.03
CA ALA A 26 16.00 -1.93 41.71
C ALA A 26 16.73 -0.72 41.08
N LEU A 27 18.01 -0.89 40.86
CA LEU A 27 18.82 0.00 40.02
C LEU A 27 18.10 0.11 38.65
N VAL A 28 17.43 1.22 38.46
CA VAL A 28 16.89 1.57 37.13
C VAL A 28 18.10 1.85 36.24
N SER A 29 18.54 0.85 35.51
CA SER A 29 19.44 1.09 34.40
C SER A 29 18.74 2.06 33.46
N PRO A 30 19.35 3.20 33.08
CA PRO A 30 18.74 4.05 32.06
C PRO A 30 18.63 3.20 30.79
N ALA A 31 17.42 3.00 30.33
CA ALA A 31 17.19 2.45 29.00
C ALA A 31 17.96 3.37 28.04
N LEU A 32 19.09 2.91 27.53
CA LEU A 32 19.79 3.56 26.47
C LEU A 32 18.78 3.75 25.36
N ALA A 33 18.39 5.01 25.09
CA ALA A 33 17.61 5.35 23.94
C ALA A 33 18.35 4.79 22.72
N GLN A 34 17.82 3.72 22.17
CA GLN A 34 18.40 3.06 21.01
C GLN A 34 18.30 4.06 19.87
N THR A 35 19.40 4.76 19.60
CA THR A 35 19.50 5.64 18.45
C THR A 35 19.36 4.75 17.22
N ALA A 36 18.27 4.95 16.47
CA ALA A 36 18.07 4.22 15.22
C ALA A 36 19.33 4.40 14.34
N ALA A 37 19.79 3.30 13.73
CA ALA A 37 20.91 3.34 12.79
C ALA A 37 20.64 4.39 11.69
N PRO A 38 21.67 5.04 11.15
CA PRO A 38 21.50 5.98 10.05
C PRO A 38 20.85 5.26 8.87
N ALA A 39 19.81 5.87 8.29
CA ALA A 39 19.20 5.34 7.09
C ALA A 39 20.19 5.48 5.91
N GLU A 40 20.36 4.39 5.19
CA GLU A 40 21.20 4.33 3.99
C GLU A 40 20.40 4.64 2.73
N ASP A 41 21.05 5.11 1.68
CA ASP A 41 20.41 5.29 0.38
C ASP A 41 20.00 3.94 -0.20
N PHE A 42 18.77 3.85 -0.68
CA PHE A 42 18.26 2.69 -1.38
C PHE A 42 17.13 3.10 -2.34
N PHE A 43 16.75 2.19 -3.22
CA PHE A 43 15.53 2.35 -3.99
C PHE A 43 14.78 1.03 -4.14
N PHE A 44 13.50 1.15 -4.33
CA PHE A 44 12.60 0.04 -4.62
C PHE A 44 11.68 0.40 -5.80
N VAL A 45 11.01 -0.60 -6.34
CA VAL A 45 9.98 -0.40 -7.38
C VAL A 45 8.61 -0.44 -6.74
N HIS A 46 7.75 0.48 -7.13
CA HIS A 46 6.34 0.52 -6.74
C HIS A 46 5.47 0.21 -7.95
N LEU A 47 4.68 -0.85 -7.85
CA LEU A 47 3.71 -1.36 -8.82
C LEU A 47 2.31 -1.30 -8.23
N ALA A 48 1.29 -1.14 -9.07
CA ALA A 48 -0.11 -1.17 -8.68
C ALA A 48 -1.00 -1.65 -9.83
N ASP A 49 -2.15 -2.22 -9.49
CA ASP A 49 -3.31 -2.35 -10.38
C ASP A 49 -2.99 -3.11 -11.69
N THR A 50 -2.44 -4.33 -11.55
CA THR A 50 -2.18 -5.24 -12.69
C THR A 50 -3.46 -5.83 -13.25
N HIS A 51 -4.48 -6.05 -12.42
CA HIS A 51 -5.77 -6.63 -12.81
C HIS A 51 -5.66 -7.85 -13.72
N TRP A 52 -4.79 -8.80 -13.38
CA TRP A 52 -4.63 -10.03 -14.17
C TRP A 52 -5.96 -10.76 -14.33
N GLY A 53 -6.30 -11.06 -15.58
CA GLY A 53 -7.59 -11.62 -15.95
C GLY A 53 -8.63 -10.58 -16.40
N PHE A 54 -8.26 -9.29 -16.45
CA PHE A 54 -9.04 -8.27 -17.14
C PHE A 54 -9.12 -8.56 -18.64
N LYS A 55 -10.29 -8.31 -19.24
CA LYS A 55 -10.54 -8.51 -20.66
C LYS A 55 -11.43 -7.40 -21.20
N ASP A 56 -10.82 -6.41 -21.80
CA ASP A 56 -11.50 -5.37 -22.59
C ASP A 56 -10.49 -4.82 -23.60
N ASP A 57 -10.62 -5.29 -24.84
CA ASP A 57 -9.71 -4.90 -25.94
C ASP A 57 -9.78 -3.41 -26.26
N ALA A 58 -10.89 -2.74 -25.87
CA ALA A 58 -11.00 -1.28 -26.04
C ALA A 58 -10.17 -0.49 -25.03
N VAL A 59 -9.66 -1.15 -23.96
CA VAL A 59 -8.81 -0.55 -22.92
C VAL A 59 -7.38 -1.07 -23.01
N ASN A 60 -7.21 -2.39 -23.11
CA ASN A 60 -5.92 -3.03 -23.28
C ASN A 60 -6.09 -4.38 -24.00
N PRO A 61 -5.77 -4.45 -25.29
CA PRO A 61 -5.92 -5.69 -26.07
C PRO A 61 -4.84 -6.74 -25.78
N ASP A 62 -3.76 -6.38 -25.07
CA ASP A 62 -2.66 -7.29 -24.74
C ASP A 62 -2.21 -7.12 -23.28
N PRO A 63 -3.02 -7.57 -22.31
CA PRO A 63 -2.68 -7.50 -20.90
C PRO A 63 -1.43 -8.29 -20.53
N GLU A 64 -1.24 -9.48 -21.09
CA GLU A 64 -0.09 -10.33 -20.82
C GLU A 64 1.21 -9.70 -21.34
N GLY A 65 1.20 -9.22 -22.58
CA GLY A 65 2.36 -8.52 -23.16
C GLY A 65 2.69 -7.23 -22.42
N THR A 66 1.67 -6.51 -21.93
CA THR A 66 1.89 -5.32 -21.09
C THR A 66 2.65 -5.68 -19.82
N LEU A 67 2.24 -6.72 -19.08
CA LEU A 67 2.92 -7.16 -17.86
C LEU A 67 4.34 -7.67 -18.14
N LYS A 68 4.53 -8.44 -19.22
CA LYS A 68 5.88 -8.87 -19.64
C LYS A 68 6.82 -7.71 -19.92
N LYS A 69 6.32 -6.63 -20.53
CA LYS A 69 7.12 -5.41 -20.75
C LYS A 69 7.52 -4.71 -19.47
N VAL A 70 6.62 -4.64 -18.49
CA VAL A 70 6.92 -4.10 -17.15
C VAL A 70 8.02 -4.93 -16.48
N ILE A 71 7.88 -6.25 -16.47
CA ILE A 71 8.87 -7.17 -15.90
C ILE A 71 10.22 -7.01 -16.61
N ALA A 72 10.23 -6.96 -17.94
CA ALA A 72 11.44 -6.74 -18.73
C ALA A 72 12.08 -5.39 -18.41
N GLY A 73 11.29 -4.32 -18.28
CA GLY A 73 11.75 -2.98 -17.92
C GLY A 73 12.44 -2.97 -16.55
N ILE A 74 11.83 -3.57 -15.54
CA ILE A 74 12.42 -3.68 -14.18
C ILE A 74 13.70 -4.52 -14.22
N ASN A 75 13.68 -5.66 -14.91
CA ASN A 75 14.81 -6.55 -15.04
C ASN A 75 15.98 -5.95 -15.84
N GLY A 76 15.69 -4.95 -16.66
CA GLY A 76 16.66 -4.22 -17.48
C GLY A 76 17.27 -2.99 -16.82
N LEU A 77 16.88 -2.65 -15.60
CA LEU A 77 17.49 -1.55 -14.85
C LEU A 77 18.99 -1.81 -14.66
N SER A 78 19.82 -0.76 -14.79
CA SER A 78 21.28 -0.82 -14.62
C SER A 78 21.68 -1.26 -13.21
N ARG A 79 20.87 -0.90 -12.21
CA ARG A 79 20.92 -1.40 -10.84
C ARG A 79 19.56 -1.98 -10.50
N LEU A 80 19.51 -3.19 -9.96
CA LEU A 80 18.27 -3.78 -9.50
C LEU A 80 17.77 -3.09 -8.23
N PRO A 81 16.44 -2.92 -8.08
CA PRO A 81 15.85 -2.43 -6.82
C PRO A 81 16.10 -3.43 -5.70
N GLU A 82 16.11 -2.97 -4.46
CA GLU A 82 16.37 -3.85 -3.32
C GLU A 82 15.15 -4.74 -3.01
N PHE A 83 13.95 -4.23 -3.29
CA PHE A 83 12.69 -4.97 -3.26
C PHE A 83 11.66 -4.33 -4.21
N VAL A 84 10.53 -4.99 -4.36
CA VAL A 84 9.35 -4.49 -5.09
C VAL A 84 8.19 -4.36 -4.11
N VAL A 85 7.46 -3.25 -4.17
CA VAL A 85 6.17 -3.07 -3.47
C VAL A 85 5.06 -3.17 -4.50
N PHE A 86 4.04 -3.94 -4.19
CA PHE A 86 2.85 -4.05 -5.02
C PHE A 86 1.63 -3.61 -4.21
N THR A 87 1.06 -2.44 -4.53
CA THR A 87 -0.04 -1.84 -3.75
C THR A 87 -1.43 -2.28 -4.22
N GLY A 88 -1.59 -3.58 -4.49
CA GLY A 88 -2.90 -4.21 -4.65
C GLY A 88 -3.42 -4.29 -6.08
N ASP A 89 -4.57 -4.95 -6.21
CA ASP A 89 -5.24 -5.27 -7.46
C ASP A 89 -4.33 -6.01 -8.46
N MET A 90 -3.66 -7.05 -7.92
CA MET A 90 -2.86 -7.97 -8.74
C MET A 90 -3.74 -8.76 -9.70
N THR A 91 -4.96 -9.10 -9.28
CA THR A 91 -5.95 -9.80 -10.10
C THR A 91 -7.20 -8.97 -10.34
N HIS A 92 -7.88 -9.20 -11.45
CA HIS A 92 -9.20 -8.61 -11.70
C HIS A 92 -10.28 -9.41 -10.98
N ILE A 93 -11.32 -8.72 -10.48
CA ILE A 93 -12.40 -9.33 -9.68
C ILE A 93 -13.08 -10.50 -10.40
N THR A 94 -13.43 -11.52 -9.64
CA THR A 94 -14.32 -12.61 -10.05
C THR A 94 -15.04 -13.19 -8.84
N ASN A 95 -16.31 -13.57 -9.04
CA ASN A 95 -17.09 -14.26 -8.02
C ASN A 95 -16.81 -15.77 -7.95
N ASP A 96 -16.11 -16.32 -8.95
CA ASP A 96 -15.68 -17.72 -8.96
C ASP A 96 -14.39 -17.87 -8.16
N GLY A 97 -14.48 -18.56 -7.02
CA GLY A 97 -13.35 -18.79 -6.11
C GLY A 97 -12.23 -19.66 -6.72
N LYS A 98 -12.52 -20.55 -7.68
CA LYS A 98 -11.51 -21.33 -8.40
C LYS A 98 -10.77 -20.45 -9.40
N GLU A 99 -11.51 -19.66 -10.15
CA GLU A 99 -10.94 -18.72 -11.12
C GLU A 99 -10.08 -17.66 -10.41
N ARG A 100 -10.52 -17.17 -9.23
CA ARG A 100 -9.73 -16.22 -8.40
C ARG A 100 -8.37 -16.81 -8.04
N ARG A 101 -8.35 -18.03 -7.50
CA ARG A 101 -7.09 -18.73 -7.15
C ARG A 101 -6.22 -18.99 -8.37
N ARG A 102 -6.83 -19.36 -9.49
CA ARG A 102 -6.10 -19.53 -10.75
C ARG A 102 -5.41 -18.24 -11.18
N ARG A 103 -6.14 -17.10 -11.18
CA ARG A 103 -5.56 -15.78 -11.51
C ARG A 103 -4.43 -15.39 -10.57
N MET A 104 -4.59 -15.63 -9.27
CA MET A 104 -3.53 -15.37 -8.28
C MET A 104 -2.29 -16.25 -8.51
N SER A 105 -2.48 -17.52 -8.82
CA SER A 105 -1.39 -18.43 -9.19
C SER A 105 -0.66 -17.95 -10.44
N ASP A 106 -1.40 -17.58 -11.48
CA ASP A 106 -0.83 -17.15 -12.76
C ASP A 106 -0.01 -15.87 -12.59
N VAL A 107 -0.59 -14.83 -11.98
CA VAL A 107 0.09 -13.53 -11.81
C VAL A 107 1.31 -13.66 -10.89
N ARG A 108 1.22 -14.50 -9.85
CA ARG A 108 2.37 -14.81 -9.00
C ARG A 108 3.49 -15.50 -9.78
N GLY A 109 3.13 -16.40 -10.72
CA GLY A 109 4.07 -17.02 -11.66
C GLY A 109 4.78 -15.97 -12.52
N MET A 110 4.03 -15.01 -13.07
CA MET A 110 4.60 -13.90 -13.84
C MET A 110 5.57 -13.06 -12.99
N PHE A 111 5.21 -12.71 -11.75
CA PHE A 111 6.13 -11.96 -10.85
C PHE A 111 7.36 -12.79 -10.47
N GLY A 112 7.28 -14.12 -10.55
CA GLY A 112 8.43 -15.02 -10.41
C GLY A 112 9.53 -14.78 -11.46
N GLU A 113 9.22 -14.16 -12.59
CA GLU A 113 10.17 -13.77 -13.65
C GLU A 113 11.00 -12.52 -13.30
N LEU A 114 10.60 -11.75 -12.28
CA LEU A 114 11.43 -10.65 -11.77
C LEU A 114 12.75 -11.18 -11.21
N LYS A 115 13.84 -10.52 -11.54
CA LYS A 115 15.18 -10.82 -10.97
C LYS A 115 15.22 -10.54 -9.46
N VAL A 116 14.51 -9.50 -9.01
CA VAL A 116 14.32 -9.18 -7.59
C VAL A 116 13.26 -10.10 -7.01
N LYS A 117 13.63 -10.86 -5.98
CA LYS A 117 12.74 -11.88 -5.38
C LYS A 117 12.02 -11.38 -4.13
N ASP A 118 12.48 -10.30 -3.51
CA ASP A 118 11.81 -9.69 -2.37
C ASP A 118 10.67 -8.79 -2.87
N ILE A 119 9.44 -9.30 -2.79
CA ILE A 119 8.23 -8.59 -3.20
C ILE A 119 7.32 -8.44 -1.97
N LYS A 120 6.95 -7.21 -1.67
CA LYS A 120 6.02 -6.85 -0.59
C LYS A 120 4.64 -6.65 -1.19
N TYR A 121 3.69 -7.48 -0.84
CA TYR A 121 2.33 -7.44 -1.37
C TYR A 121 1.38 -6.72 -0.41
N VAL A 122 0.54 -5.86 -0.96
CA VAL A 122 -0.60 -5.22 -0.29
C VAL A 122 -1.88 -5.76 -0.93
N PRO A 123 -2.92 -6.13 -0.19
CA PRO A 123 -4.17 -6.59 -0.80
C PRO A 123 -4.89 -5.45 -1.52
N GLY A 124 -5.43 -5.72 -2.72
CA GLY A 124 -6.35 -4.85 -3.44
C GLY A 124 -7.80 -5.30 -3.27
N ASP A 125 -8.76 -4.44 -3.58
CA ASP A 125 -10.18 -4.78 -3.41
C ASP A 125 -10.63 -5.86 -4.39
N HIS A 126 -10.06 -5.95 -5.58
CA HIS A 126 -10.27 -7.05 -6.51
C HIS A 126 -9.63 -8.36 -6.04
N ASP A 127 -8.60 -8.31 -5.19
CA ASP A 127 -7.93 -9.48 -4.66
C ASP A 127 -8.62 -10.04 -3.40
N ALA A 128 -9.06 -9.17 -2.48
CA ALA A 128 -9.39 -9.56 -1.12
C ALA A 128 -10.84 -9.31 -0.68
N ASN A 129 -11.61 -8.43 -1.32
CA ASN A 129 -12.93 -8.05 -0.83
C ASN A 129 -13.95 -9.20 -0.92
N ALA A 130 -13.91 -10.00 -1.97
CA ALA A 130 -14.94 -10.99 -2.26
C ALA A 130 -15.01 -12.14 -1.23
N ASP A 131 -13.88 -12.51 -0.59
CA ASP A 131 -13.76 -13.60 0.39
C ASP A 131 -13.01 -13.17 1.66
N ARG A 132 -12.93 -11.87 1.94
CA ARG A 132 -12.20 -11.31 3.08
C ARG A 132 -10.71 -11.67 3.08
N GLY A 133 -10.13 -11.80 1.90
CA GLY A 133 -8.72 -12.08 1.72
C GLY A 133 -8.30 -13.52 1.96
N GLU A 134 -9.24 -14.48 1.99
CA GLU A 134 -8.90 -15.91 2.16
C GLU A 134 -7.97 -16.38 1.03
N ALA A 135 -8.39 -16.23 -0.23
CA ALA A 135 -7.56 -16.62 -1.37
C ALA A 135 -6.27 -15.78 -1.46
N TYR A 136 -6.34 -14.48 -1.18
CA TYR A 136 -5.14 -13.63 -1.16
C TYR A 136 -4.06 -14.19 -0.21
N GLN A 137 -4.44 -14.57 1.01
CA GLN A 137 -3.50 -15.07 2.01
C GLN A 137 -2.83 -16.40 1.60
N GLU A 138 -3.50 -17.25 0.82
CA GLU A 138 -2.93 -18.49 0.28
C GLU A 138 -1.73 -18.22 -0.66
N PHE A 139 -1.77 -17.12 -1.42
CA PHE A 139 -0.78 -16.83 -2.46
C PHE A 139 0.21 -15.73 -2.08
N PHE A 140 -0.21 -14.73 -1.32
CA PHE A 140 0.57 -13.51 -1.07
C PHE A 140 0.90 -13.28 0.41
N GLY A 141 0.29 -14.03 1.33
CA GLY A 141 0.59 -13.97 2.76
C GLY A 141 -0.35 -13.03 3.54
N LYS A 142 0.17 -12.42 4.60
CA LYS A 142 -0.63 -11.63 5.53
C LYS A 142 -1.30 -10.43 4.86
N LEU A 143 -2.51 -10.08 5.31
CA LEU A 143 -3.25 -8.91 4.84
C LEU A 143 -2.62 -7.60 5.32
N TYR A 144 -2.13 -7.55 6.56
CA TYR A 144 -1.40 -6.41 7.11
C TYR A 144 -0.20 -6.88 7.94
N TYR A 145 0.89 -6.14 7.89
CA TYR A 145 2.16 -6.49 8.53
C TYR A 145 3.13 -5.30 8.49
N THR A 146 4.26 -5.43 9.17
CA THR A 146 5.37 -4.49 9.09
C THR A 146 6.65 -5.17 8.64
N PHE A 147 7.58 -4.38 8.12
CA PHE A 147 8.96 -4.76 7.89
C PHE A 147 9.87 -3.54 7.98
N ASP A 148 11.13 -3.76 8.34
CA ASP A 148 12.14 -2.71 8.39
C ASP A 148 13.11 -2.86 7.24
N HIS A 149 13.56 -1.72 6.71
CA HIS A 149 14.57 -1.69 5.68
C HIS A 149 15.45 -0.44 5.82
N LYS A 150 16.76 -0.63 6.07
CA LYS A 150 17.75 0.45 6.15
C LYS A 150 17.32 1.65 7.02
N GLY A 151 16.76 1.35 8.19
CA GLY A 151 16.33 2.37 9.15
C GLY A 151 14.98 3.03 8.87
N TYR A 152 14.26 2.60 7.84
CA TYR A 152 12.86 2.93 7.59
C TYR A 152 11.94 1.83 8.11
N HIS A 153 10.82 2.22 8.69
CA HIS A 153 9.76 1.31 9.11
C HIS A 153 8.61 1.34 8.11
N PHE A 154 8.32 0.20 7.51
CA PHE A 154 7.25 0.04 6.53
C PHE A 154 6.05 -0.65 7.16
N ILE A 155 4.87 -0.09 6.94
CA ILE A 155 3.60 -0.60 7.47
C ILE A 155 2.68 -0.89 6.30
N VAL A 156 2.30 -2.14 6.12
CA VAL A 156 1.26 -2.57 5.17
C VAL A 156 -0.08 -2.56 5.89
N LEU A 157 -1.06 -1.85 5.34
CA LEU A 157 -2.43 -1.80 5.85
C LEU A 157 -3.41 -2.44 4.87
N ASP A 158 -4.32 -3.24 5.41
CA ASP A 158 -5.46 -3.80 4.70
C ASP A 158 -6.69 -2.89 4.88
N ASN A 159 -7.07 -2.20 3.84
CA ASN A 159 -8.27 -1.37 3.79
C ASN A 159 -9.26 -1.84 2.71
N VAL A 160 -9.22 -3.15 2.38
CA VAL A 160 -10.00 -3.70 1.28
C VAL A 160 -10.71 -5.02 1.59
N SER A 161 -10.20 -5.85 2.51
CA SER A 161 -10.81 -7.15 2.82
C SER A 161 -12.12 -7.02 3.60
N ASP A 162 -12.29 -5.94 4.36
CA ASP A 162 -13.57 -5.60 4.97
C ASP A 162 -14.59 -5.16 3.90
N LYS A 163 -15.86 -5.56 4.05
CA LYS A 163 -16.91 -5.26 3.07
C LYS A 163 -17.22 -3.77 2.92
N GLU A 164 -16.94 -2.99 3.95
CA GLU A 164 -17.09 -1.53 3.96
C GLU A 164 -15.77 -0.80 3.66
N PHE A 165 -14.73 -1.54 3.30
CA PHE A 165 -13.39 -1.01 3.01
C PHE A 165 -12.76 -0.25 4.18
N ARG A 166 -12.93 -0.78 5.40
CA ARG A 166 -12.38 -0.25 6.64
C ARG A 166 -11.09 -0.97 7.03
N LEU A 167 -10.25 -0.27 7.77
CA LEU A 167 -9.15 -0.89 8.53
C LEU A 167 -9.72 -1.71 9.69
N GLY A 168 -10.74 -1.17 10.36
CA GLY A 168 -11.40 -1.77 11.51
C GLY A 168 -10.61 -1.65 12.81
N VAL A 169 -11.32 -1.84 13.92
CA VAL A 169 -10.79 -1.59 15.28
C VAL A 169 -9.56 -2.45 15.58
N ALA A 170 -9.56 -3.72 15.20
CA ALA A 170 -8.45 -4.63 15.50
C ALA A 170 -7.14 -4.19 14.83
N GLN A 171 -7.20 -3.78 13.55
CA GLN A 171 -6.03 -3.31 12.83
C GLN A 171 -5.56 -1.93 13.33
N LEU A 172 -6.49 -1.03 13.68
CA LEU A 172 -6.13 0.27 14.27
C LEU A 172 -5.44 0.11 15.63
N GLN A 173 -5.91 -0.83 16.47
CA GLN A 173 -5.25 -1.16 17.74
C GLN A 173 -3.86 -1.78 17.52
N TRP A 174 -3.71 -2.66 16.54
CA TRP A 174 -2.44 -3.22 16.14
C TRP A 174 -1.47 -2.12 15.66
N LEU A 175 -1.94 -1.20 14.81
CA LEU A 175 -1.15 -0.06 14.34
C LEU A 175 -0.68 0.82 15.50
N ALA A 176 -1.57 1.15 16.44
CA ALA A 176 -1.22 1.93 17.61
C ALA A 176 -0.17 1.25 18.50
N ALA A 177 -0.27 -0.09 18.66
CA ALA A 177 0.68 -0.87 19.44
C ALA A 177 2.06 -0.95 18.78
N ASP A 178 2.10 -1.06 17.46
CA ASP A 178 3.32 -1.07 16.67
C ASP A 178 4.04 0.29 16.74
N LEU A 179 3.34 1.38 16.42
CA LEU A 179 3.89 2.74 16.43
C LEU A 179 4.43 3.15 17.81
N LYS A 180 3.85 2.65 18.91
CA LYS A 180 4.30 2.91 20.27
C LYS A 180 5.70 2.35 20.56
N GLN A 181 6.14 1.33 19.84
CA GLN A 181 7.44 0.70 20.01
C GLN A 181 8.54 1.36 19.20
N LEU A 182 8.18 2.22 18.25
CA LEU A 182 9.16 2.86 17.37
C LEU A 182 9.96 3.93 18.11
N PRO A 183 11.28 3.98 17.92
CA PRO A 183 12.09 5.12 18.34
C PRO A 183 11.56 6.44 17.78
N ALA A 184 11.68 7.51 18.55
CA ALA A 184 11.36 8.85 18.08
C ALA A 184 12.12 9.17 16.78
N ASN A 185 11.44 9.83 15.82
CA ASN A 185 11.97 10.17 14.50
C ASN A 185 12.29 8.97 13.58
N THR A 186 11.76 7.79 13.86
CA THR A 186 11.80 6.70 12.87
C THR A 186 11.03 7.14 11.61
N PRO A 187 11.65 7.13 10.42
CA PRO A 187 10.92 7.42 9.19
C PRO A 187 9.95 6.27 8.89
N VAL A 188 8.68 6.60 8.71
CA VAL A 188 7.60 5.62 8.48
C VAL A 188 7.08 5.73 7.06
N VAL A 189 6.91 4.58 6.39
CA VAL A 189 6.26 4.46 5.10
C VAL A 189 5.04 3.56 5.24
N VAL A 190 3.88 4.06 4.84
CA VAL A 190 2.63 3.29 4.85
C VAL A 190 2.30 2.85 3.44
N LEU A 191 2.00 1.57 3.29
CA LEU A 191 1.60 0.93 2.04
C LEU A 191 0.14 0.49 2.18
N THR A 192 -0.72 0.98 1.30
CA THR A 192 -2.15 0.64 1.30
C THR A 192 -2.67 0.59 -0.13
N HIS A 193 -3.85 0.00 -0.36
CA HIS A 193 -4.41 0.00 -1.70
C HIS A 193 -5.26 1.24 -1.96
N ARG A 194 -6.26 1.49 -1.13
CA ARG A 194 -7.16 2.65 -1.26
C ARG A 194 -6.57 3.87 -0.54
N PRO A 195 -6.85 5.10 -0.99
CA PRO A 195 -6.42 6.30 -0.25
C PRO A 195 -7.00 6.30 1.17
N LEU A 196 -6.17 6.65 2.17
CA LEU A 196 -6.63 6.79 3.57
C LEU A 196 -7.52 8.01 3.78
N PHE A 197 -7.39 9.02 2.92
CA PHE A 197 -8.19 10.25 2.94
C PHE A 197 -9.31 10.21 1.89
N GLU A 198 -10.27 11.12 1.98
CA GLU A 198 -11.30 11.26 0.96
C GLU A 198 -10.75 12.00 -0.26
N LEU A 199 -10.30 11.25 -1.25
CA LEU A 199 -9.85 11.81 -2.52
C LEU A 199 -11.04 12.20 -3.40
N TYR A 200 -12.01 11.31 -3.58
CA TYR A 200 -13.20 11.59 -4.39
C TYR A 200 -14.35 10.65 -4.02
N ARG A 201 -15.28 11.16 -3.24
CA ARG A 201 -16.41 10.40 -2.71
C ARG A 201 -17.31 9.77 -3.77
N PRO A 202 -17.64 10.44 -4.91
CA PRO A 202 -18.49 9.82 -5.93
C PRO A 202 -17.93 8.53 -6.52
N TYR A 203 -16.61 8.34 -6.52
CA TYR A 203 -15.98 7.10 -6.98
C TYR A 203 -15.64 6.13 -5.84
N GLY A 204 -15.99 6.47 -4.60
CA GLY A 204 -15.64 5.69 -3.44
C GLY A 204 -14.13 5.69 -3.13
N TRP A 205 -13.38 6.66 -3.60
CA TRP A 205 -11.94 6.74 -3.40
C TRP A 205 -11.59 7.32 -2.03
N PHE A 206 -11.77 6.51 -1.00
CA PHE A 206 -11.44 6.82 0.39
C PHE A 206 -11.50 5.55 1.25
N THR A 207 -10.93 5.64 2.46
CA THR A 207 -11.06 4.64 3.53
C THR A 207 -11.89 5.26 4.65
N PRO A 208 -13.05 4.69 5.03
CA PRO A 208 -13.99 5.31 5.98
C PRO A 208 -13.41 5.67 7.33
N ASP A 209 -12.49 4.87 7.86
CA ASP A 209 -11.77 5.07 9.12
C ASP A 209 -10.27 5.40 8.92
N GLY A 210 -9.92 5.86 7.73
CA GLY A 210 -8.52 6.21 7.40
C GLY A 210 -7.99 7.41 8.16
N VAL A 211 -8.89 8.31 8.62
CA VAL A 211 -8.51 9.49 9.42
C VAL A 211 -7.89 9.07 10.75
N GLU A 212 -8.44 8.03 11.39
CA GLU A 212 -7.93 7.49 12.64
C GLU A 212 -6.50 6.97 12.49
N ALA A 213 -6.21 6.25 11.40
CA ALA A 213 -4.84 5.81 11.09
C ALA A 213 -3.91 7.00 10.80
N MET A 214 -4.36 7.96 9.99
CA MET A 214 -3.57 9.15 9.66
C MET A 214 -3.23 9.98 10.91
N ASP A 215 -4.16 10.12 11.87
CA ASP A 215 -3.91 10.83 13.13
C ASP A 215 -2.82 10.15 13.97
N MET A 216 -2.77 8.82 14.00
CA MET A 216 -1.70 8.06 14.66
C MET A 216 -0.35 8.22 13.97
N LEU A 217 -0.34 8.37 12.64
CA LEU A 217 0.87 8.46 11.81
C LEU A 217 1.46 9.89 11.75
N LYS A 218 0.70 10.92 12.08
CA LYS A 218 1.16 12.33 12.07
C LYS A 218 2.47 12.60 12.79
N PRO A 219 2.70 12.07 14.03
CA PRO A 219 3.94 12.32 14.75
C PRO A 219 5.20 11.83 14.01
N PHE A 220 5.04 10.81 13.16
CA PHE A 220 6.10 10.21 12.36
C PHE A 220 6.32 10.90 11.01
N LYS A 221 5.44 11.85 10.62
CA LYS A 221 5.45 12.49 9.28
C LYS A 221 5.48 11.44 8.17
N ALA A 222 4.66 10.39 8.33
CA ALA A 222 4.69 9.23 7.45
C ALA A 222 4.38 9.60 5.99
N THR A 223 5.00 8.88 5.07
CA THR A 223 4.65 8.90 3.64
C THR A 223 3.76 7.72 3.33
N VAL A 224 2.66 7.96 2.60
CA VAL A 224 1.70 6.93 2.19
C VAL A 224 1.82 6.66 0.69
N LEU A 225 2.07 5.40 0.32
CA LEU A 225 2.07 4.92 -1.06
C LEU A 225 0.82 4.06 -1.29
N TYR A 226 0.10 4.30 -2.38
CA TYR A 226 -1.16 3.61 -2.65
C TYR A 226 -1.42 3.40 -4.15
N GLY A 227 -2.39 2.55 -4.49
CA GLY A 227 -2.87 2.24 -5.84
C GLY A 227 -4.31 2.72 -6.07
N HIS A 228 -5.18 1.84 -6.60
CA HIS A 228 -6.63 1.98 -6.70
C HIS A 228 -7.16 3.08 -7.63
N VAL A 229 -6.50 4.22 -7.70
CA VAL A 229 -6.97 5.37 -8.51
C VAL A 229 -6.52 5.29 -9.96
N HIS A 230 -5.60 4.39 -10.27
CA HIS A 230 -5.10 4.04 -11.60
C HIS A 230 -4.44 5.20 -12.36
N HIS A 231 -4.01 6.22 -11.68
CA HIS A 231 -3.21 7.31 -12.24
C HIS A 231 -2.28 7.90 -11.19
N GLU A 232 -1.20 8.47 -11.63
CA GLU A 232 -0.29 9.19 -10.75
C GLU A 232 -1.01 10.35 -10.07
N HIS A 233 -0.90 10.41 -8.74
CA HIS A 233 -1.47 11.48 -7.93
C HIS A 233 -0.62 11.74 -6.68
N HIS A 234 -0.28 12.99 -6.46
CA HIS A 234 0.51 13.43 -5.32
C HIS A 234 -0.26 14.50 -4.55
N THR A 235 -0.36 14.34 -3.24
CA THR A 235 -1.08 15.31 -2.39
C THR A 235 -0.58 15.27 -0.96
N THR A 236 -0.97 16.28 -0.20
CA THR A 236 -0.85 16.27 1.27
C THR A 236 -2.25 16.27 1.86
N ALA A 237 -2.56 15.26 2.64
CA ALA A 237 -3.84 15.13 3.34
C ALA A 237 -3.58 14.79 4.80
N ASN A 238 -4.32 15.44 5.72
CA ASN A 238 -4.19 15.25 7.16
C ASN A 238 -2.73 15.40 7.69
N GLY A 239 -1.92 16.22 7.02
CA GLY A 239 -0.52 16.47 7.39
C GLY A 239 0.48 15.38 6.96
N LEU A 240 0.04 14.38 6.20
CA LEU A 240 0.87 13.32 5.61
C LEU A 240 0.97 13.52 4.09
N VAL A 241 2.10 13.09 3.52
CA VAL A 241 2.31 13.07 2.07
C VAL A 241 1.81 11.75 1.50
N HIS A 242 1.04 11.83 0.43
CA HIS A 242 0.42 10.67 -0.23
C HIS A 242 0.79 10.62 -1.71
N HIS A 243 1.15 9.43 -2.19
CA HIS A 243 1.53 9.20 -3.57
C HIS A 243 0.81 7.96 -4.12
N ALA A 244 -0.09 8.15 -5.09
CA ALA A 244 -0.66 7.06 -5.87
C ALA A 244 0.26 6.69 -7.03
N ALA A 245 0.35 5.40 -7.34
CA ALA A 245 0.98 4.92 -8.55
C ALA A 245 -0.02 4.87 -9.72
N SER A 246 0.51 4.97 -10.93
CA SER A 246 -0.24 4.63 -12.15
C SER A 246 -0.54 3.14 -12.20
N ALA A 247 -1.66 2.77 -12.83
CA ALA A 247 -2.00 1.37 -13.06
C ALA A 247 -1.12 0.74 -14.14
N LEU A 248 -0.90 -0.57 -14.01
CA LEU A 248 -0.20 -1.36 -15.04
C LEU A 248 -1.12 -1.84 -16.18
N MET A 249 -2.45 -1.77 -15.98
CA MET A 249 -3.37 -2.42 -16.92
C MET A 249 -4.53 -1.54 -17.37
N ILE A 250 -5.20 -0.85 -16.47
CA ILE A 250 -6.44 -0.12 -16.73
C ILE A 250 -6.23 1.35 -16.37
N PRO A 251 -5.64 2.18 -17.24
CA PRO A 251 -5.42 3.59 -16.92
C PRO A 251 -6.77 4.32 -16.84
N LEU A 252 -7.04 5.02 -15.75
CA LEU A 252 -8.24 5.81 -15.56
C LEU A 252 -8.00 7.30 -15.83
N TYR A 253 -9.06 8.02 -16.14
CA TYR A 253 -9.03 9.48 -16.11
C TYR A 253 -9.07 9.98 -14.66
N PRO A 254 -8.37 11.09 -14.34
CA PRO A 254 -8.40 11.67 -13.00
C PRO A 254 -9.82 12.01 -12.54
N ALA A 255 -10.05 11.94 -11.24
CA ALA A 255 -11.34 12.26 -10.62
C ALA A 255 -11.85 13.64 -11.04
N GLY A 256 -13.16 13.75 -11.30
CA GLY A 256 -13.82 14.99 -11.69
C GLY A 256 -13.54 15.47 -13.12
N THR A 257 -12.66 14.79 -13.89
CA THR A 257 -12.41 15.16 -15.32
C THR A 257 -13.41 14.55 -16.28
N ARG A 258 -14.20 13.58 -15.81
CA ARG A 258 -15.29 12.91 -16.56
C ARG A 258 -16.52 12.81 -15.64
N PRO A 259 -17.74 12.75 -16.23
CA PRO A 259 -18.97 12.57 -15.44
C PRO A 259 -18.97 11.28 -14.60
N GLU A 260 -18.36 10.22 -15.15
CA GLU A 260 -18.28 8.90 -14.52
C GLU A 260 -16.85 8.37 -14.54
N ARG A 261 -16.53 7.46 -13.61
CA ARG A 261 -15.26 6.73 -13.61
C ARG A 261 -15.13 5.94 -14.91
N SER A 262 -14.12 6.26 -15.72
CA SER A 262 -13.91 5.61 -17.01
C SER A 262 -12.45 5.37 -17.30
N ALA A 263 -12.18 4.24 -17.95
CA ALA A 263 -10.86 3.89 -18.44
C ALA A 263 -10.51 4.71 -19.70
N ARG A 264 -9.22 4.96 -19.89
CA ARG A 264 -8.71 5.46 -21.16
C ARG A 264 -8.86 4.36 -22.21
N LYS A 265 -9.35 4.74 -23.37
CA LYS A 265 -9.41 3.81 -24.50
C LYS A 265 -8.02 3.57 -25.08
N TRP A 266 -7.78 2.36 -25.50
CA TRP A 266 -6.59 1.99 -26.22
C TRP A 266 -6.45 2.76 -27.54
N ASP A 267 -5.23 3.21 -27.81
CA ASP A 267 -4.88 3.90 -29.07
C ASP A 267 -3.61 3.23 -29.64
N PRO A 268 -3.64 2.71 -30.89
CA PRO A 268 -2.49 2.07 -31.51
C PRO A 268 -1.27 3.00 -31.67
N LYS A 269 -1.48 4.32 -31.63
CA LYS A 269 -0.40 5.32 -31.68
C LYS A 269 0.25 5.55 -30.31
N SER A 270 -0.44 5.18 -29.23
CA SER A 270 0.01 5.34 -27.85
C SER A 270 -0.53 4.20 -26.98
N PRO A 271 -0.16 2.94 -27.26
CA PRO A 271 -0.82 1.76 -26.71
C PRO A 271 -0.76 1.64 -25.20
N TYR A 272 0.21 2.28 -24.56
CA TYR A 272 0.42 2.23 -23.10
C TYR A 272 0.18 3.59 -22.41
N ALA A 273 -0.55 4.50 -23.06
CA ALA A 273 -0.82 5.83 -22.50
C ALA A 273 -1.50 5.77 -21.12
N GLY A 274 -0.81 6.30 -20.10
CA GLY A 274 -1.28 6.30 -18.71
C GLY A 274 -0.98 5.02 -17.94
N MET A 275 -0.24 4.07 -18.50
CA MET A 275 0.29 2.88 -17.83
C MET A 275 1.75 3.12 -17.45
N ALA A 276 2.09 2.95 -16.19
CA ALA A 276 3.45 3.15 -15.72
C ALA A 276 3.71 2.35 -14.43
N TRP A 277 4.97 2.13 -14.14
CA TRP A 277 5.51 1.73 -12.86
C TRP A 277 6.49 2.79 -12.39
N ARG A 278 6.90 2.79 -11.13
CA ARG A 278 7.84 3.82 -10.65
C ARG A 278 9.00 3.27 -9.84
N THR A 279 10.11 3.99 -9.86
CA THR A 279 11.17 3.85 -8.86
C THR A 279 10.91 4.84 -7.73
N VAL A 280 11.18 4.40 -6.51
CA VAL A 280 11.07 5.20 -5.28
C VAL A 280 12.39 5.13 -4.57
N SER A 281 13.10 6.25 -4.50
CA SER A 281 14.44 6.33 -3.92
C SER A 281 14.43 7.11 -2.61
N ALA A 282 15.07 6.53 -1.58
CA ALA A 282 15.41 7.20 -0.34
C ALA A 282 16.82 7.80 -0.44
N ARG A 283 16.98 9.06 -0.05
CA ARG A 283 18.27 9.75 0.04
C ARG A 283 18.53 10.17 1.48
N GLY A 284 19.18 9.30 2.24
CA GLY A 284 19.44 9.54 3.66
C GLY A 284 18.16 9.56 4.52
N ARG A 285 18.34 9.77 5.82
CA ARG A 285 17.25 9.70 6.80
C ARG A 285 16.35 10.93 6.75
N GLY A 286 15.07 10.71 6.45
CA GLY A 286 14.03 11.76 6.50
C GLY A 286 14.10 12.74 5.33
N ALA A 287 14.88 12.46 4.28
CA ALA A 287 14.81 13.19 3.03
C ALA A 287 13.49 12.91 2.30
N ALA A 288 13.08 13.83 1.46
CA ALA A 288 11.94 13.60 0.57
C ALA A 288 12.25 12.40 -0.35
N TRP A 289 11.21 11.61 -0.64
CA TRP A 289 11.31 10.53 -1.61
C TRP A 289 11.49 11.10 -3.02
N GLU A 290 12.43 10.54 -3.77
CA GLU A 290 12.52 10.76 -5.20
C GLU A 290 11.67 9.70 -5.90
N LEU A 291 10.62 10.13 -6.58
CA LEU A 291 9.72 9.26 -7.35
C LEU A 291 9.93 9.52 -8.84
N GLU A 292 10.18 8.47 -9.60
CA GLU A 292 10.35 8.57 -11.04
C GLU A 292 9.41 7.58 -11.74
N GLU A 293 8.42 8.11 -12.46
CA GLU A 293 7.51 7.31 -13.27
C GLU A 293 8.24 6.73 -14.49
N GLN A 294 8.06 5.45 -14.69
CA GLN A 294 8.59 4.68 -15.82
C GLN A 294 7.41 4.24 -16.70
N PRO A 295 7.08 4.99 -17.76
CA PRO A 295 6.00 4.60 -18.67
C PRO A 295 6.26 3.22 -19.26
N VAL A 296 5.21 2.41 -19.40
CA VAL A 296 5.31 1.16 -20.16
C VAL A 296 5.64 1.51 -21.61
N ARG A 297 6.66 0.87 -22.16
CA ARG A 297 7.16 1.13 -23.51
C ARG A 297 6.93 -0.08 -24.41
N GLY A 298 6.58 0.20 -25.66
CA GLY A 298 6.42 -0.80 -26.71
C GLY A 298 7.74 -1.36 -27.23
#